data_f62ae548841dc0452241991d7473c60d
#
_entry.id   f62ae548841dc0452241991d7473c60d
#
_cell.length_a   1.000
_cell.length_b   1.000
_cell.length_c   1.000
_cell.angle_alpha   90.00
_cell.angle_beta   90.00
_cell.angle_gamma   90.00
#
_symmetry.space_group_name_H-M   'P 1'
#
loop_
_entity.id
_entity.type
_entity.pdbx_description
1 polymer ?
#
loop_
_entity_poly.entity_id
_entity_poly.type
_entity_poly.pdbx_seq_one_letter_code
_entity_poly.pdbx_strand_id
1 'polypeptide(L)'
;MADKFLHGIEVVELDGGARPVQTVTSSVIGLIGTAPQGPVNTPTLILGNKTEAVKIFGEDTDGYTIPAALNGILDQTGAVVVVINVADPENEDHLGDDGELDPTTITEADIVGGTNADGTYTGVQALLAAQSECAVQPRILIAPGFTHTTPDGSTSNPVVDALTTIAERLRAVIIADCPNGTKEQATQFQKKISSPRVYSVYPWAKVLKGDTVVEEPFSARVAGVIAKSDNDRGFWYSPSNQIINGIAGVSKPIDFTLGDAACVANYLNENNVATVIQQDGFRLWGNRTASADAKWCYLSIRRTADMINDSLLKAHLWVLDLKAFFNNL
;
A
#
# COMPACT_ATOMS: atom_id res chain seq x y z
N MET A 1 -18.54 40.64 -35.42
CA MET A 1 -19.95 40.83 -35.00
C MET A 1 -20.09 42.27 -34.57
N ALA A 2 -21.10 43.00 -35.07
CA ALA A 2 -21.28 44.40 -34.71
C ALA A 2 -21.71 44.50 -33.24
N ASP A 3 -21.03 45.37 -32.49
CA ASP A 3 -21.40 45.69 -31.11
C ASP A 3 -22.87 46.20 -31.08
N LYS A 4 -23.74 45.42 -30.48
CA LYS A 4 -25.10 45.84 -30.16
C LYS A 4 -25.05 46.72 -28.91
N PHE A 5 -25.43 47.98 -29.09
CA PHE A 5 -25.66 48.85 -27.93
C PHE A 5 -26.83 48.32 -27.13
N LEU A 6 -26.56 47.92 -25.88
CA LEU A 6 -27.56 47.51 -24.88
C LEU A 6 -27.50 48.45 -23.68
N HIS A 7 -28.63 49.13 -23.39
CA HIS A 7 -28.76 49.85 -22.14
C HIS A 7 -29.42 48.91 -21.14
N GLY A 8 -28.62 48.12 -20.38
CA GLY A 8 -29.11 47.13 -19.44
C GLY A 8 -28.04 46.11 -19.05
N ILE A 9 -28.43 45.01 -18.45
CA ILE A 9 -27.56 43.88 -18.08
C ILE A 9 -27.74 42.81 -19.14
N GLU A 10 -26.67 42.42 -19.81
CA GLU A 10 -26.61 41.24 -20.68
C GLU A 10 -26.03 40.06 -19.87
N VAL A 11 -26.79 38.98 -19.77
CA VAL A 11 -26.31 37.73 -19.23
C VAL A 11 -25.87 36.89 -20.41
N VAL A 12 -24.57 36.72 -20.57
CA VAL A 12 -23.99 35.82 -21.56
C VAL A 12 -23.71 34.50 -20.88
N GLU A 13 -24.51 33.47 -21.16
CA GLU A 13 -24.12 32.10 -20.85
C GLU A 13 -22.93 31.70 -21.71
N LEU A 14 -21.77 31.64 -21.14
CA LEU A 14 -20.61 31.01 -21.77
C LEU A 14 -20.74 29.50 -21.63
N ASP A 15 -21.10 28.81 -22.67
CA ASP A 15 -20.99 27.38 -22.83
C ASP A 15 -19.49 26.98 -22.87
N GLY A 16 -18.77 27.27 -21.81
CA GLY A 16 -17.51 26.62 -21.50
C GLY A 16 -17.87 25.17 -21.13
N GLY A 17 -17.72 24.26 -22.09
CA GLY A 17 -18.11 22.86 -21.93
C GLY A 17 -17.65 22.30 -20.58
N ALA A 18 -18.48 21.45 -19.99
CA ALA A 18 -18.21 20.82 -18.69
C ALA A 18 -16.78 20.26 -18.67
N ARG A 19 -15.95 20.73 -17.74
CA ARG A 19 -14.61 20.17 -17.55
C ARG A 19 -14.77 18.81 -16.91
N PRO A 20 -14.46 17.69 -17.60
CA PRO A 20 -14.64 16.37 -17.03
C PRO A 20 -13.72 16.18 -15.81
N VAL A 21 -14.28 15.71 -14.72
CA VAL A 21 -13.49 15.27 -13.56
C VAL A 21 -12.79 13.98 -13.95
N GLN A 22 -11.47 14.03 -14.09
CA GLN A 22 -10.66 12.84 -14.33
C GLN A 22 -10.41 12.11 -13.00
N THR A 23 -10.70 10.81 -12.98
CA THR A 23 -10.34 9.96 -11.83
C THR A 23 -8.84 9.78 -11.77
N VAL A 24 -8.30 9.80 -10.54
CA VAL A 24 -6.88 9.52 -10.30
C VAL A 24 -6.63 8.02 -10.31
N THR A 25 -5.36 7.61 -10.54
CA THR A 25 -4.97 6.20 -10.47
C THR A 25 -5.05 5.70 -9.05
N SER A 26 -5.73 4.57 -8.81
CA SER A 26 -5.99 4.02 -7.47
C SER A 26 -5.06 2.87 -7.08
N SER A 27 -4.40 2.23 -8.05
CA SER A 27 -3.72 0.95 -7.91
C SER A 27 -2.19 1.03 -7.83
N VAL A 28 -1.62 2.24 -7.68
CA VAL A 28 -0.17 2.40 -7.50
C VAL A 28 0.24 1.91 -6.12
N ILE A 29 1.16 0.95 -6.08
CA ILE A 29 1.69 0.37 -4.84
C ILE A 29 2.98 1.09 -4.46
N GLY A 30 3.13 1.47 -3.19
CA GLY A 30 4.37 1.92 -2.57
C GLY A 30 4.94 0.77 -1.73
N LEU A 31 6.08 0.26 -2.14
CA LEU A 31 6.80 -0.83 -1.51
C LEU A 31 8.08 -0.29 -0.87
N ILE A 32 8.21 -0.48 0.44
CA ILE A 32 9.45 -0.16 1.18
C ILE A 32 10.04 -1.45 1.71
N GLY A 33 11.35 -1.59 1.63
CA GLY A 33 12.04 -2.79 2.12
C GLY A 33 13.52 -2.79 1.77
N THR A 34 14.09 -3.98 1.70
CA THR A 34 15.50 -4.23 1.45
C THR A 34 15.73 -4.97 0.15
N ALA A 35 16.78 -4.61 -0.58
CA ALA A 35 17.22 -5.31 -1.79
C ALA A 35 18.74 -5.39 -1.84
N PRO A 36 19.33 -6.45 -2.46
CA PRO A 36 20.76 -6.61 -2.56
C PRO A 36 21.43 -5.55 -3.44
N GLN A 37 20.66 -4.84 -4.23
CA GLN A 37 21.14 -3.80 -5.14
C GLN A 37 20.02 -2.80 -5.46
N GLY A 38 20.35 -1.75 -6.18
CA GLY A 38 19.39 -0.75 -6.65
C GLY A 38 19.55 0.60 -5.93
N PRO A 39 18.84 1.64 -6.40
CA PRO A 39 18.93 2.97 -5.81
C PRO A 39 18.46 2.97 -4.35
N VAL A 40 19.24 3.57 -3.45
CA VAL A 40 18.95 3.67 -2.03
C VAL A 40 18.11 4.91 -1.76
N ASN A 41 17.05 4.76 -0.96
CA ASN A 41 16.13 5.83 -0.54
C ASN A 41 15.56 6.69 -1.69
N THR A 42 15.64 6.19 -2.92
CA THR A 42 15.19 6.91 -4.12
C THR A 42 13.95 6.22 -4.71
N PRO A 43 12.82 6.94 -4.89
CA PRO A 43 11.65 6.37 -5.52
C PRO A 43 11.96 5.81 -6.90
N THR A 44 11.80 4.51 -7.05
CA THR A 44 12.09 3.79 -8.29
C THR A 44 10.82 3.15 -8.82
N LEU A 45 10.47 3.44 -10.08
CA LEU A 45 9.23 3.00 -10.70
C LEU A 45 9.41 1.64 -11.40
N ILE A 46 8.52 0.69 -11.10
CA ILE A 46 8.39 -0.60 -11.80
C ILE A 46 7.01 -0.65 -12.48
N LEU A 47 7.00 -0.87 -13.78
CA LEU A 47 5.78 -0.88 -14.61
C LEU A 47 5.31 -2.31 -14.93
N GLY A 48 5.15 -3.15 -13.91
CA GLY A 48 4.60 -4.49 -14.07
C GLY A 48 5.52 -5.51 -14.76
N ASN A 49 6.80 -5.18 -14.94
CA ASN A 49 7.78 -6.01 -15.64
C ASN A 49 8.73 -6.69 -14.64
N LYS A 50 8.59 -8.02 -14.51
CA LYS A 50 9.39 -8.83 -13.60
C LYS A 50 10.89 -8.84 -13.97
N THR A 51 11.22 -8.88 -15.26
CA THR A 51 12.61 -8.85 -15.71
C THR A 51 13.29 -7.52 -15.38
N GLU A 52 12.56 -6.42 -15.49
CA GLU A 52 13.04 -5.09 -15.10
C GLU A 52 13.25 -5.00 -13.58
N ALA A 53 12.31 -5.54 -12.81
CA ALA A 53 12.40 -5.59 -11.34
C ALA A 53 13.66 -6.33 -10.89
N VAL A 54 13.93 -7.52 -11.44
CA VAL A 54 15.15 -8.31 -11.16
C VAL A 54 16.42 -7.58 -11.58
N LYS A 55 16.41 -6.93 -12.75
CA LYS A 55 17.58 -6.16 -13.22
C LYS A 55 17.94 -5.01 -12.27
N ILE A 56 16.95 -4.36 -11.67
CA ILE A 56 17.17 -3.19 -10.80
C ILE A 56 17.48 -3.62 -9.36
N PHE A 57 16.69 -4.55 -8.80
CA PHE A 57 16.73 -4.89 -7.38
C PHE A 57 17.34 -6.26 -7.06
N GLY A 58 17.77 -7.01 -8.08
CA GLY A 58 18.35 -8.34 -7.91
C GLY A 58 17.32 -9.46 -7.88
N GLU A 59 17.85 -10.67 -7.82
CA GLU A 59 17.05 -11.90 -7.70
C GLU A 59 16.45 -12.03 -6.29
N ASP A 60 15.43 -12.85 -6.17
CA ASP A 60 14.81 -13.18 -4.88
C ASP A 60 15.73 -14.13 -4.08
N THR A 61 16.63 -13.52 -3.35
CA THR A 61 17.57 -14.19 -2.44
C THR A 61 17.14 -14.08 -1.00
N ASP A 62 17.58 -14.99 -0.14
CA ASP A 62 17.16 -15.05 1.25
C ASP A 62 17.50 -13.76 2.02
N GLY A 63 16.55 -13.33 2.82
CA GLY A 63 16.66 -12.17 3.71
C GLY A 63 16.19 -10.84 3.10
N TYR A 64 16.26 -10.65 1.79
CA TYR A 64 15.83 -9.42 1.15
C TYR A 64 14.32 -9.42 0.87
N THR A 65 13.65 -8.30 1.20
CA THR A 65 12.18 -8.24 1.16
C THR A 65 11.60 -7.73 -0.16
N ILE A 66 12.29 -6.82 -0.86
CA ILE A 66 11.80 -6.21 -2.10
C ILE A 66 11.66 -7.22 -3.25
N PRO A 67 12.65 -8.07 -3.57
CA PRO A 67 12.52 -9.01 -4.67
C PRO A 67 11.38 -10.01 -4.44
N ALA A 68 11.24 -10.55 -3.21
CA ALA A 68 10.14 -11.44 -2.83
C ALA A 68 8.78 -10.74 -2.94
N ALA A 69 8.68 -9.48 -2.47
CA ALA A 69 7.46 -8.69 -2.55
C ALA A 69 7.06 -8.38 -3.99
N LEU A 70 8.01 -7.99 -4.85
CA LEU A 70 7.76 -7.74 -6.26
C LEU A 70 7.26 -9.01 -6.97
N ASN A 71 7.84 -10.17 -6.68
CA ASN A 71 7.34 -11.45 -7.15
C ASN A 71 5.88 -11.66 -6.72
N GLY A 72 5.58 -11.48 -5.43
CA GLY A 72 4.23 -11.65 -4.89
C GLY A 72 3.18 -10.73 -5.50
N ILE A 73 3.54 -9.47 -5.77
CA ILE A 73 2.66 -8.49 -6.44
C ILE A 73 2.43 -8.90 -7.91
N LEU A 74 3.52 -9.15 -8.64
CA LEU A 74 3.48 -9.40 -10.08
C LEU A 74 2.89 -10.77 -10.44
N ASP A 75 2.84 -11.72 -9.51
CA ASP A 75 2.08 -12.96 -9.67
C ASP A 75 0.56 -12.71 -9.73
N GLN A 76 0.07 -11.57 -9.22
CA GLN A 76 -1.36 -11.24 -9.25
C GLN A 76 -1.74 -10.46 -10.50
N THR A 77 -0.94 -9.44 -10.84
CA THR A 77 -1.18 -8.54 -11.98
C THR A 77 0.06 -7.71 -12.31
N GLY A 78 0.16 -7.21 -13.52
CA GLY A 78 1.14 -6.20 -13.90
C GLY A 78 0.82 -4.85 -13.23
N ALA A 79 1.18 -4.69 -11.97
CA ALA A 79 0.93 -3.48 -11.19
C ALA A 79 2.03 -2.42 -11.39
N VAL A 80 1.67 -1.16 -11.19
CA VAL A 80 2.61 -0.04 -11.06
C VAL A 80 3.09 0.00 -9.61
N VAL A 81 4.40 -0.14 -9.39
CA VAL A 81 5.00 -0.16 -8.05
C VAL A 81 6.08 0.91 -7.96
N VAL A 82 5.99 1.75 -6.93
CA VAL A 82 7.08 2.64 -6.51
C VAL A 82 7.82 1.94 -5.39
N VAL A 83 9.10 1.68 -5.60
CA VAL A 83 9.95 0.92 -4.69
C VAL A 83 10.92 1.86 -4.00
N ILE A 84 11.05 1.73 -2.67
CA ILE A 84 12.07 2.38 -1.85
C ILE A 84 12.95 1.28 -1.23
N ASN A 85 14.19 1.21 -1.67
CA ASN A 85 15.20 0.34 -1.05
C ASN A 85 15.92 1.12 0.05
N VAL A 86 15.93 0.60 1.29
CA VAL A 86 16.64 1.23 2.41
C VAL A 86 18.00 0.58 2.68
N ALA A 87 18.29 -0.55 2.05
CA ALA A 87 19.56 -1.25 2.20
C ALA A 87 20.68 -0.45 1.50
N ASP A 88 21.57 0.11 2.28
CA ASP A 88 22.63 1.00 1.80
C ASP A 88 24.00 0.34 1.99
N PRO A 89 24.68 -0.04 0.91
CA PRO A 89 26.02 -0.65 1.00
C PRO A 89 27.12 0.36 1.44
N GLU A 90 26.83 1.66 1.44
CA GLU A 90 27.75 2.68 1.94
C GLU A 90 27.59 2.95 3.44
N ASN A 91 26.55 2.40 4.06
CA ASN A 91 26.32 2.50 5.51
C ASN A 91 26.95 1.29 6.21
N GLU A 92 27.98 1.54 7.04
CA GLU A 92 28.68 0.50 7.81
C GLU A 92 27.73 -0.31 8.72
N ASP A 93 26.65 0.29 9.22
CA ASP A 93 25.65 -0.37 10.06
C ASP A 93 24.80 -1.40 9.29
N HIS A 94 24.81 -1.35 7.95
CA HIS A 94 24.09 -2.27 7.08
C HIS A 94 24.96 -3.44 6.59
N LEU A 95 26.23 -3.47 6.97
CA LEU A 95 27.16 -4.50 6.54
C LEU A 95 27.28 -5.63 7.59
N GLY A 96 27.48 -6.84 7.10
CA GLY A 96 27.84 -7.99 7.91
C GLY A 96 29.33 -7.99 8.30
N ASP A 97 29.72 -8.99 9.07
CA ASP A 97 31.12 -9.19 9.49
C ASP A 97 32.09 -9.41 8.34
N ASP A 98 31.58 -9.78 7.16
CA ASP A 98 32.34 -9.97 5.92
C ASP A 98 32.49 -8.68 5.09
N GLY A 99 31.85 -7.59 5.53
CA GLY A 99 31.84 -6.29 4.83
C GLY A 99 30.89 -6.23 3.64
N GLU A 100 30.06 -7.24 3.45
CA GLU A 100 29.01 -7.27 2.45
C GLU A 100 27.66 -6.82 3.07
N LEU A 101 26.73 -6.38 2.22
CA LEU A 101 25.40 -5.95 2.66
C LEU A 101 24.64 -7.12 3.31
N ASP A 102 24.23 -6.96 4.57
CA ASP A 102 23.47 -7.96 5.34
C ASP A 102 22.04 -7.46 5.60
N PRO A 103 21.01 -8.09 5.01
CA PRO A 103 19.63 -7.68 5.26
C PRO A 103 19.18 -7.83 6.73
N THR A 104 19.88 -8.63 7.54
CA THR A 104 19.53 -8.86 8.97
C THR A 104 19.94 -7.71 9.90
N THR A 105 20.84 -6.84 9.47
CA THR A 105 21.27 -5.65 10.23
C THR A 105 20.28 -4.49 10.09
N ILE A 106 19.45 -4.52 9.04
CA ILE A 106 18.51 -3.44 8.74
C ILE A 106 17.31 -3.52 9.68
N THR A 107 17.03 -2.41 10.33
CA THR A 107 16.05 -2.30 11.42
C THR A 107 14.77 -1.57 10.99
N GLU A 108 13.75 -1.60 11.87
CA GLU A 108 12.55 -0.78 11.69
C GLU A 108 12.87 0.73 11.63
N ALA A 109 13.97 1.19 12.25
CA ALA A 109 14.38 2.60 12.22
C ALA A 109 14.79 3.02 10.80
N ASP A 110 15.47 2.16 10.06
CA ASP A 110 15.88 2.42 8.68
C ASP A 110 14.68 2.49 7.73
N ILE A 111 13.68 1.63 7.98
CA ILE A 111 12.39 1.65 7.25
C ILE A 111 11.62 2.93 7.57
N VAL A 112 11.53 3.34 8.85
CA VAL A 112 10.86 4.59 9.24
C VAL A 112 11.55 5.80 8.60
N GLY A 113 12.88 5.81 8.58
CA GLY A 113 13.67 6.87 7.97
C GLY A 113 13.38 8.26 8.52
N GLY A 114 13.62 9.26 7.70
CA GLY A 114 13.44 10.64 8.11
C GLY A 114 13.70 11.64 6.98
N THR A 115 14.12 12.84 7.39
CA THR A 115 14.55 13.90 6.47
C THR A 115 15.99 14.24 6.82
N ASN A 116 16.87 14.15 5.85
CA ASN A 116 18.28 14.51 5.99
C ASN A 116 18.48 16.03 6.09
N ALA A 117 19.68 16.46 6.49
CA ALA A 117 20.01 17.88 6.62
C ALA A 117 19.96 18.65 5.30
N ASP A 118 20.13 17.97 4.17
CA ASP A 118 20.02 18.53 2.82
C ASP A 118 18.56 18.56 2.28
N GLY A 119 17.60 18.06 3.08
CA GLY A 119 16.18 18.01 2.73
C GLY A 119 15.76 16.76 1.97
N THR A 120 16.66 15.81 1.71
CA THR A 120 16.31 14.51 1.11
C THR A 120 15.58 13.62 2.09
N TYR A 121 14.70 12.75 1.59
CA TYR A 121 13.92 11.84 2.39
C TYR A 121 14.53 10.43 2.39
N THR A 122 14.42 9.75 3.53
CA THR A 122 14.82 8.33 3.68
C THR A 122 13.65 7.49 4.19
N GLY A 123 13.73 6.18 3.98
CA GLY A 123 12.72 5.23 4.42
C GLY A 123 11.33 5.54 3.87
N VAL A 124 10.30 5.40 4.70
CA VAL A 124 8.90 5.64 4.29
C VAL A 124 8.65 7.09 3.85
N GLN A 125 9.46 8.05 4.33
CA GLN A 125 9.33 9.46 3.95
C GLN A 125 9.64 9.67 2.45
N ALA A 126 10.53 8.86 1.87
CA ALA A 126 10.88 8.93 0.45
C ALA A 126 9.68 8.72 -0.49
N LEU A 127 8.61 8.04 -0.03
CA LEU A 127 7.37 7.91 -0.82
C LEU A 127 6.72 9.26 -1.14
N LEU A 128 6.99 10.32 -0.38
CA LEU A 128 6.47 11.67 -0.64
C LEU A 128 7.07 12.28 -1.91
N ALA A 129 8.28 11.88 -2.29
CA ALA A 129 8.95 12.32 -3.50
C ALA A 129 8.46 11.57 -4.77
N ALA A 130 7.68 10.49 -4.63
CA ALA A 130 7.27 9.67 -5.76
C ALA A 130 6.52 10.45 -6.86
N GLN A 131 5.71 11.45 -6.48
CA GLN A 131 5.00 12.28 -7.46
C GLN A 131 5.94 13.17 -8.28
N SER A 132 7.00 13.68 -7.66
CA SER A 132 7.98 14.55 -8.35
C SER A 132 8.99 13.76 -9.18
N GLU A 133 9.39 12.58 -8.72
CA GLU A 133 10.42 11.78 -9.36
C GLU A 133 9.86 10.76 -10.36
N CYS A 134 8.73 10.15 -10.04
CA CYS A 134 8.11 9.09 -10.85
C CYS A 134 6.81 9.52 -11.55
N ALA A 135 6.33 10.75 -11.32
CA ALA A 135 5.05 11.26 -11.84
C ALA A 135 3.82 10.42 -11.41
N VAL A 136 3.94 9.58 -10.38
CA VAL A 136 2.86 8.76 -9.84
C VAL A 136 2.78 8.93 -8.32
N GLN A 137 1.59 8.71 -7.75
CA GLN A 137 1.37 8.80 -6.32
C GLN A 137 0.92 7.45 -5.77
N PRO A 138 1.67 6.84 -4.84
CA PRO A 138 1.29 5.59 -4.19
C PRO A 138 -0.04 5.71 -3.43
N ARG A 139 -0.88 4.66 -3.55
CA ARG A 139 -2.19 4.57 -2.92
C ARG A 139 -2.37 3.34 -2.04
N ILE A 140 -1.48 2.38 -2.18
CA ILE A 140 -1.42 1.16 -1.39
C ILE A 140 0.01 1.05 -0.87
N LEU A 141 0.22 1.12 0.43
CA LEU A 141 1.54 1.11 1.06
C LEU A 141 1.80 -0.22 1.75
N ILE A 142 2.98 -0.78 1.55
CA ILE A 142 3.43 -2.02 2.17
C ILE A 142 4.90 -1.93 2.57
N ALA A 143 5.24 -2.56 3.69
CA ALA A 143 6.61 -2.80 4.14
C ALA A 143 6.73 -4.24 4.66
N PRO A 144 6.75 -5.25 3.74
CA PRO A 144 6.78 -6.66 4.11
C PRO A 144 7.99 -7.00 4.98
N GLY A 145 7.76 -7.77 6.05
CA GLY A 145 8.82 -8.14 6.99
C GLY A 145 9.03 -7.15 8.15
N PHE A 146 8.46 -5.93 8.09
CA PHE A 146 8.70 -4.89 9.10
C PHE A 146 7.44 -4.41 9.83
N THR A 147 6.25 -4.88 9.45
CA THR A 147 4.99 -4.43 10.05
C THR A 147 4.43 -5.36 11.12
N HIS A 148 4.99 -6.56 11.30
CA HIS A 148 4.38 -7.65 12.07
C HIS A 148 4.84 -7.75 13.52
N THR A 149 5.86 -7.00 13.92
CA THR A 149 6.42 -7.00 15.26
C THR A 149 5.92 -5.79 16.07
N THR A 150 5.98 -5.92 17.38
CA THR A 150 5.89 -4.78 18.30
C THR A 150 7.14 -4.82 19.16
N PRO A 151 8.06 -3.85 19.01
CA PRO A 151 9.28 -3.82 19.83
C PRO A 151 8.96 -3.80 21.33
N ASP A 152 9.86 -4.36 22.14
CA ASP A 152 9.72 -4.39 23.58
C ASP A 152 9.56 -2.97 24.15
N GLY A 153 8.56 -2.82 25.02
CA GLY A 153 8.22 -1.51 25.60
C GLY A 153 7.40 -0.58 24.72
N SER A 154 7.11 -0.96 23.45
CA SER A 154 6.27 -0.18 22.55
C SER A 154 4.81 -0.61 22.64
N THR A 155 3.90 0.36 22.39
CA THR A 155 2.46 0.11 22.33
C THR A 155 2.00 -0.30 20.93
N SER A 156 2.77 0.05 19.88
CA SER A 156 2.48 -0.17 18.47
C SER A 156 3.75 -0.51 17.69
N ASN A 157 3.59 -0.87 16.42
CA ASN A 157 4.73 -1.04 15.51
C ASN A 157 5.13 0.31 14.92
N PRO A 158 6.41 0.75 15.02
CA PRO A 158 6.86 2.07 14.58
C PRO A 158 6.74 2.27 13.06
N VAL A 159 6.88 1.21 12.27
CA VAL A 159 6.74 1.27 10.81
C VAL A 159 5.27 1.50 10.42
N VAL A 160 4.32 0.83 11.09
CA VAL A 160 2.88 1.05 10.85
C VAL A 160 2.48 2.48 11.21
N ASP A 161 3.01 3.02 12.32
CA ASP A 161 2.75 4.41 12.75
C ASP A 161 3.32 5.43 11.74
N ALA A 162 4.55 5.23 11.29
CA ALA A 162 5.18 6.07 10.27
C ALA A 162 4.41 6.00 8.94
N LEU A 163 4.08 4.79 8.47
CA LEU A 163 3.26 4.60 7.28
C LEU A 163 1.89 5.27 7.41
N THR A 164 1.26 5.26 8.60
CA THR A 164 -0.03 5.92 8.83
C THR A 164 0.06 7.42 8.58
N THR A 165 1.11 8.06 9.07
CA THR A 165 1.38 9.50 8.83
C THR A 165 1.54 9.79 7.33
N ILE A 166 2.29 8.97 6.61
CA ILE A 166 2.48 9.12 5.16
C ILE A 166 1.19 8.81 4.39
N ALA A 167 0.46 7.78 4.80
CA ALA A 167 -0.82 7.39 4.16
C ALA A 167 -1.88 8.49 4.27
N GLU A 168 -1.90 9.26 5.36
CA GLU A 168 -2.79 10.43 5.49
C GLU A 168 -2.46 11.50 4.46
N ARG A 169 -1.18 11.81 4.27
CA ARG A 169 -0.71 12.82 3.30
C ARG A 169 -0.96 12.37 1.86
N LEU A 170 -0.71 11.09 1.55
CA LEU A 170 -0.88 10.51 0.22
C LEU A 170 -2.32 10.04 -0.05
N ARG A 171 -3.25 10.10 0.93
CA ARG A 171 -4.57 9.46 0.86
C ARG A 171 -4.47 8.00 0.41
N ALA A 172 -3.53 7.29 1.02
CA ALA A 172 -3.24 5.89 0.76
C ALA A 172 -3.82 5.00 1.86
N VAL A 173 -3.83 3.71 1.61
CA VAL A 173 -4.10 2.66 2.61
C VAL A 173 -2.86 1.81 2.81
N ILE A 174 -2.75 1.21 4.00
CA ILE A 174 -1.61 0.39 4.41
C ILE A 174 -2.09 -1.05 4.52
N ILE A 175 -1.31 -1.98 4.02
CA ILE A 175 -1.52 -3.39 4.28
C ILE A 175 -0.43 -3.82 5.27
N ALA A 176 -0.85 -4.14 6.50
CA ALA A 176 0.04 -4.55 7.58
C ALA A 176 -0.06 -6.06 7.81
N ASP A 177 1.08 -6.74 7.80
CA ASP A 177 1.15 -8.14 8.16
C ASP A 177 1.03 -8.29 9.67
N CYS A 178 0.16 -9.19 10.14
CA CYS A 178 0.12 -9.60 11.52
C CYS A 178 1.28 -10.55 11.86
N PRO A 179 1.61 -10.71 13.16
CA PRO A 179 2.58 -11.72 13.60
C PRO A 179 2.22 -13.11 13.07
N ASN A 180 3.23 -13.87 12.62
CA ASN A 180 3.05 -15.25 12.14
C ASN A 180 2.92 -16.25 13.28
N GLY A 181 2.13 -15.90 14.26
CA GLY A 181 1.86 -16.68 15.48
C GLY A 181 0.47 -17.30 15.48
N THR A 182 -0.22 -17.20 16.62
CA THR A 182 -1.61 -17.66 16.75
C THR A 182 -2.61 -16.59 16.29
N LYS A 183 -3.84 -16.98 16.01
CA LYS A 183 -4.92 -16.04 15.66
C LYS A 183 -5.19 -15.02 16.77
N GLU A 184 -4.98 -15.41 18.03
CA GLU A 184 -5.11 -14.53 19.19
C GLU A 184 -4.01 -13.45 19.19
N GLN A 185 -2.77 -13.82 18.86
CA GLN A 185 -1.66 -12.87 18.72
C GLN A 185 -1.92 -11.89 17.57
N ALA A 186 -2.43 -12.37 16.42
CA ALA A 186 -2.80 -11.52 15.31
C ALA A 186 -3.91 -10.52 15.68
N THR A 187 -4.95 -10.97 16.39
CA THR A 187 -6.04 -10.08 16.84
C THR A 187 -5.60 -9.11 17.94
N GLN A 188 -4.67 -9.52 18.84
CA GLN A 188 -4.08 -8.62 19.82
C GLN A 188 -3.20 -7.55 19.18
N PHE A 189 -2.43 -7.92 18.17
CA PHE A 189 -1.64 -6.97 17.37
C PHE A 189 -2.56 -5.95 16.70
N GLN A 190 -3.61 -6.42 16.04
CA GLN A 190 -4.57 -5.55 15.34
C GLN A 190 -5.25 -4.57 16.30
N LYS A 191 -5.60 -4.98 17.53
CA LYS A 191 -6.24 -4.11 18.54
C LYS A 191 -5.38 -2.94 19.00
N LYS A 192 -4.06 -3.00 18.81
CA LYS A 192 -3.14 -1.89 19.08
C LYS A 192 -3.20 -0.80 18.01
N ILE A 193 -3.77 -1.11 16.84
CA ILE A 193 -3.88 -0.20 15.70
C ILE A 193 -5.28 0.39 15.68
N SER A 194 -5.39 1.72 15.61
CA SER A 194 -6.67 2.43 15.47
C SER A 194 -6.61 3.40 14.31
N SER A 195 -6.69 2.86 13.07
CA SER A 195 -6.63 3.68 11.87
C SER A 195 -7.56 3.15 10.78
N PRO A 196 -8.36 4.01 10.13
CA PRO A 196 -9.19 3.63 8.98
C PRO A 196 -8.36 3.35 7.72
N ARG A 197 -7.04 3.55 7.79
CA ARG A 197 -6.13 3.36 6.66
C ARG A 197 -5.34 2.06 6.73
N VAL A 198 -5.37 1.37 7.87
CA VAL A 198 -4.64 0.10 8.05
C VAL A 198 -5.57 -1.08 7.82
N TYR A 199 -5.13 -1.98 6.96
CA TYR A 199 -5.77 -3.24 6.63
C TYR A 199 -4.83 -4.37 7.05
N SER A 200 -5.14 -5.02 8.17
CA SER A 200 -4.33 -6.08 8.78
C SER A 200 -4.62 -7.42 8.12
N VAL A 201 -3.58 -8.20 7.81
CA VAL A 201 -3.69 -9.50 7.14
C VAL A 201 -2.99 -10.62 7.91
N TYR A 202 -3.60 -11.80 7.94
CA TYR A 202 -3.13 -13.01 8.60
C TYR A 202 -3.74 -14.26 7.93
N PRO A 203 -3.05 -15.40 7.85
CA PRO A 203 -1.65 -15.68 8.22
C PRO A 203 -0.68 -15.33 7.08
N TRP A 204 0.59 -15.75 7.19
CA TRP A 204 1.59 -15.61 6.14
C TRP A 204 1.40 -16.63 5.02
N ALA A 205 1.91 -16.32 3.83
CA ALA A 205 1.86 -17.20 2.68
C ALA A 205 2.95 -18.26 2.72
N LYS A 206 2.65 -19.49 2.28
CA LYS A 206 3.64 -20.49 1.92
C LYS A 206 3.90 -20.43 0.44
N VAL A 207 5.15 -20.21 0.07
CA VAL A 207 5.60 -20.03 -1.30
C VAL A 207 6.66 -21.05 -1.64
N LEU A 208 6.63 -21.57 -2.85
CA LEU A 208 7.65 -22.47 -3.35
C LEU A 208 8.81 -21.64 -3.94
N LYS A 209 10.01 -21.78 -3.35
CA LYS A 209 11.28 -21.24 -3.89
C LYS A 209 12.19 -22.42 -4.24
N GLY A 210 12.36 -22.66 -5.53
CA GLY A 210 13.00 -23.88 -5.98
C GLY A 210 12.25 -25.11 -5.45
N ASP A 211 12.93 -25.96 -4.69
CA ASP A 211 12.35 -27.17 -4.08
C ASP A 211 11.92 -26.98 -2.60
N THR A 212 12.05 -25.78 -2.07
CA THR A 212 11.73 -25.48 -0.67
C THR A 212 10.48 -24.64 -0.53
N VAL A 213 9.71 -24.89 0.54
CA VAL A 213 8.55 -24.06 0.90
C VAL A 213 8.99 -23.08 1.97
N VAL A 214 8.87 -21.79 1.69
CA VAL A 214 9.18 -20.70 2.63
C VAL A 214 7.90 -19.97 3.04
N GLU A 215 7.93 -19.37 4.24
CA GLU A 215 6.83 -18.54 4.73
C GLU A 215 7.17 -17.07 4.51
N GLU A 216 6.30 -16.37 3.79
CA GLU A 216 6.49 -14.95 3.45
C GLU A 216 5.34 -14.09 3.97
N PRO A 217 5.61 -12.80 4.31
CA PRO A 217 4.56 -11.83 4.60
C PRO A 217 3.53 -11.74 3.48
N PHE A 218 2.27 -11.59 3.86
CA PHE A 218 1.16 -11.67 2.89
C PHE A 218 0.84 -10.35 2.21
N SER A 219 1.27 -9.21 2.79
CA SER A 219 0.94 -7.85 2.37
C SER A 219 1.22 -7.59 0.88
N ALA A 220 2.33 -8.10 0.36
CA ALA A 220 2.71 -7.94 -1.05
C ALA A 220 1.68 -8.57 -2.01
N ARG A 221 1.27 -9.81 -1.73
CA ARG A 221 0.26 -10.50 -2.54
C ARG A 221 -1.11 -9.84 -2.44
N VAL A 222 -1.47 -9.39 -1.24
CA VAL A 222 -2.73 -8.66 -1.02
C VAL A 222 -2.72 -7.32 -1.76
N ALA A 223 -1.61 -6.59 -1.77
CA ALA A 223 -1.47 -5.37 -2.57
C ALA A 223 -1.69 -5.64 -4.07
N GLY A 224 -1.10 -6.72 -4.58
CA GLY A 224 -1.31 -7.17 -5.96
C GLY A 224 -2.77 -7.55 -6.25
N VAL A 225 -3.44 -8.26 -5.33
CA VAL A 225 -4.87 -8.61 -5.45
C VAL A 225 -5.75 -7.35 -5.46
N ILE A 226 -5.45 -6.37 -4.61
CA ILE A 226 -6.18 -5.09 -4.60
C ILE A 226 -5.98 -4.36 -5.93
N ALA A 227 -4.73 -4.26 -6.41
CA ALA A 227 -4.43 -3.62 -7.70
C ALA A 227 -5.14 -4.35 -8.87
N LYS A 228 -5.15 -5.68 -8.86
CA LYS A 228 -5.90 -6.48 -9.83
C LYS A 228 -7.40 -6.19 -9.77
N SER A 229 -7.98 -6.20 -8.57
CA SER A 229 -9.40 -5.89 -8.36
C SER A 229 -9.77 -4.49 -8.85
N ASP A 230 -8.90 -3.51 -8.63
CA ASP A 230 -9.09 -2.14 -9.12
C ASP A 230 -9.14 -2.08 -10.64
N ASN A 231 -8.22 -2.79 -11.31
CA ASN A 231 -8.14 -2.82 -12.76
C ASN A 231 -9.33 -3.56 -13.39
N ASP A 232 -9.74 -4.69 -12.78
CA ASP A 232 -10.79 -5.55 -13.34
C ASP A 232 -12.21 -5.02 -13.06
N ARG A 233 -12.42 -4.38 -11.89
CA ARG A 233 -13.76 -4.04 -11.38
C ARG A 233 -13.92 -2.60 -10.91
N GLY A 234 -12.81 -1.92 -10.59
CA GLY A 234 -12.78 -0.57 -10.03
C GLY A 234 -12.48 -0.53 -8.54
N PHE A 235 -11.91 0.59 -8.09
CA PHE A 235 -11.41 0.81 -6.72
C PHE A 235 -12.48 0.81 -5.62
N TRP A 236 -13.75 0.90 -5.99
CA TRP A 236 -14.90 0.90 -5.07
C TRP A 236 -15.35 -0.50 -4.67
N TYR A 237 -14.85 -1.54 -5.35
CA TYR A 237 -15.14 -2.92 -4.97
C TYR A 237 -14.30 -3.38 -3.78
N SER A 238 -14.88 -4.28 -2.99
CA SER A 238 -14.14 -5.02 -1.97
C SER A 238 -13.13 -5.96 -2.61
N PRO A 239 -11.88 -6.06 -2.12
CA PRO A 239 -10.92 -7.06 -2.57
C PRO A 239 -11.22 -8.46 -2.01
N SER A 240 -12.18 -8.58 -1.12
CA SER A 240 -12.60 -9.88 -0.55
C SER A 240 -13.11 -10.83 -1.63
N ASN A 241 -12.90 -12.12 -1.41
CA ASN A 241 -13.28 -13.23 -2.30
C ASN A 241 -12.54 -13.21 -3.67
N GLN A 242 -11.38 -12.54 -3.75
CA GLN A 242 -10.52 -12.59 -4.93
C GLN A 242 -9.49 -13.70 -4.79
N ILE A 243 -9.19 -14.38 -5.91
CA ILE A 243 -8.20 -15.44 -5.98
C ILE A 243 -6.80 -14.84 -5.79
N ILE A 244 -5.97 -15.57 -5.05
CA ILE A 244 -4.57 -15.27 -4.80
C ILE A 244 -3.73 -16.31 -5.54
N ASN A 245 -2.82 -15.84 -6.39
CA ASN A 245 -1.93 -16.68 -7.16
C ASN A 245 -0.54 -16.80 -6.49
N GLY A 246 0.24 -17.79 -6.94
CA GLY A 246 1.64 -17.91 -6.57
C GLY A 246 1.88 -18.37 -5.12
N ILE A 247 0.90 -19.03 -4.47
CA ILE A 247 1.06 -19.62 -3.14
C ILE A 247 0.78 -21.13 -3.15
N ALA A 248 1.53 -21.87 -2.36
CA ALA A 248 1.35 -23.28 -2.13
C ALA A 248 0.42 -23.57 -0.92
N GLY A 249 0.21 -22.56 -0.06
CA GLY A 249 -0.59 -22.69 1.14
C GLY A 249 -0.50 -21.45 2.03
N VAL A 250 -0.95 -21.61 3.26
CA VAL A 250 -0.84 -20.61 4.33
C VAL A 250 -0.09 -21.18 5.51
N SER A 251 0.60 -20.32 6.28
CA SER A 251 1.45 -20.75 7.42
C SER A 251 0.65 -21.37 8.54
N LYS A 252 -0.58 -20.93 8.74
CA LYS A 252 -1.50 -21.47 9.75
C LYS A 252 -2.83 -21.84 9.08
N PRO A 253 -3.41 -23.00 9.36
CA PRO A 253 -4.68 -23.42 8.79
C PRO A 253 -5.81 -22.48 9.24
N ILE A 254 -6.63 -22.06 8.30
CA ILE A 254 -7.82 -21.24 8.55
C ILE A 254 -9.05 -22.09 8.24
N ASP A 255 -9.80 -22.39 9.29
CA ASP A 255 -11.10 -23.03 9.17
C ASP A 255 -12.12 -22.06 8.58
N PHE A 256 -12.82 -22.52 7.55
CA PHE A 256 -13.86 -21.74 6.88
C PHE A 256 -15.02 -22.65 6.46
N THR A 257 -16.21 -22.30 6.91
CA THR A 257 -17.46 -22.88 6.46
C THR A 257 -18.43 -21.75 6.15
N LEU A 258 -18.96 -21.72 4.95
CA LEU A 258 -19.90 -20.69 4.54
C LEU A 258 -21.19 -20.76 5.37
N GLY A 259 -21.55 -19.66 6.02
CA GLY A 259 -22.72 -19.57 6.90
C GLY A 259 -22.46 -19.98 8.35
N ASP A 260 -21.25 -20.44 8.68
CA ASP A 260 -20.87 -20.74 10.05
C ASP A 260 -20.17 -19.53 10.71
N ALA A 261 -20.84 -18.94 11.70
CA ALA A 261 -20.31 -17.83 12.46
C ALA A 261 -19.18 -18.22 13.44
N ALA A 262 -19.03 -19.50 13.77
CA ALA A 262 -18.02 -20.00 14.70
C ALA A 262 -16.67 -20.30 14.04
N CYS A 263 -16.58 -20.27 12.71
CA CYS A 263 -15.33 -20.57 12.00
C CYS A 263 -14.23 -19.52 12.26
N VAL A 264 -12.97 -19.95 12.13
CA VAL A 264 -11.78 -19.10 12.38
C VAL A 264 -11.76 -17.89 11.45
N ALA A 265 -12.16 -18.05 10.20
CA ALA A 265 -12.21 -16.94 9.25
C ALA A 265 -13.18 -15.82 9.70
N ASN A 266 -14.34 -16.21 10.25
CA ASN A 266 -15.30 -15.24 10.79
C ASN A 266 -14.76 -14.54 12.05
N TYR A 267 -14.15 -15.29 12.98
CA TYR A 267 -13.51 -14.73 14.16
C TYR A 267 -12.45 -13.67 13.81
N LEU A 268 -11.61 -13.93 12.82
CA LEU A 268 -10.60 -12.96 12.37
C LEU A 268 -11.25 -11.70 11.79
N ASN A 269 -12.24 -11.86 10.91
CA ASN A 269 -12.96 -10.74 10.30
C ASN A 269 -13.74 -9.90 11.34
N GLU A 270 -14.33 -10.53 12.36
CA GLU A 270 -14.99 -9.84 13.47
C GLU A 270 -14.00 -8.96 14.25
N ASN A 271 -12.75 -9.41 14.37
CA ASN A 271 -11.66 -8.66 15.00
C ASN A 271 -10.88 -7.78 14.00
N ASN A 272 -11.45 -7.44 12.84
CA ASN A 272 -10.86 -6.55 11.82
C ASN A 272 -9.54 -7.07 11.21
N VAL A 273 -9.34 -8.36 11.17
CA VAL A 273 -8.19 -9.01 10.50
C VAL A 273 -8.71 -9.72 9.25
N ALA A 274 -8.17 -9.36 8.09
CA ALA A 274 -8.42 -10.09 6.86
C ALA A 274 -7.61 -11.38 6.85
N THR A 275 -8.16 -12.40 6.19
CA THR A 275 -7.54 -13.73 6.16
C THR A 275 -7.61 -14.34 4.77
N VAL A 276 -7.11 -15.56 4.66
CA VAL A 276 -7.13 -16.35 3.43
C VAL A 276 -7.92 -17.61 3.68
N ILE A 277 -8.90 -17.85 2.84
CA ILE A 277 -9.69 -19.08 2.85
C ILE A 277 -9.31 -19.96 1.67
N GLN A 278 -9.50 -21.26 1.80
CA GLN A 278 -9.36 -22.23 0.71
C GLN A 278 -10.74 -22.66 0.24
N GLN A 279 -11.17 -22.08 -0.87
CA GLN A 279 -12.44 -22.41 -1.54
C GLN A 279 -12.26 -22.23 -3.05
N ASP A 280 -12.19 -23.32 -3.79
CA ASP A 280 -11.82 -23.29 -5.21
C ASP A 280 -10.56 -22.44 -5.48
N GLY A 281 -9.49 -22.75 -4.76
CA GLY A 281 -8.26 -21.97 -4.68
C GLY A 281 -8.17 -21.12 -3.41
N PHE A 282 -7.04 -20.46 -3.25
CA PHE A 282 -6.82 -19.53 -2.12
C PHE A 282 -7.49 -18.19 -2.44
N ARG A 283 -8.26 -17.66 -1.50
CA ARG A 283 -8.99 -16.39 -1.67
C ARG A 283 -8.77 -15.47 -0.49
N LEU A 284 -8.55 -14.21 -0.79
CA LEU A 284 -8.57 -13.14 0.22
C LEU A 284 -9.97 -13.03 0.82
N TRP A 285 -10.07 -12.99 2.16
CA TRP A 285 -11.34 -12.96 2.86
C TRP A 285 -11.36 -11.89 3.94
N GLY A 286 -12.11 -10.81 3.70
CA GLY A 286 -12.26 -9.66 4.59
C GLY A 286 -12.18 -8.33 3.84
N ASN A 287 -12.83 -7.30 4.42
CA ASN A 287 -12.84 -5.92 3.88
C ASN A 287 -12.79 -4.88 5.01
N ARG A 288 -12.45 -5.29 6.24
CA ARG A 288 -12.42 -4.40 7.39
C ARG A 288 -11.05 -3.82 7.62
N THR A 289 -11.01 -2.52 7.92
CA THR A 289 -9.81 -1.80 8.39
C THR A 289 -9.73 -1.83 9.91
N ALA A 290 -8.61 -1.36 10.46
CA ALA A 290 -8.41 -1.19 11.91
C ALA A 290 -9.20 -0.01 12.52
N SER A 291 -10.25 0.47 11.85
CA SER A 291 -11.07 1.57 12.33
C SER A 291 -12.04 1.14 13.43
N ALA A 292 -12.07 1.89 14.51
CA ALA A 292 -13.13 1.80 15.52
C ALA A 292 -14.45 2.48 15.07
N ASP A 293 -14.39 3.38 14.08
CA ASP A 293 -15.55 4.07 13.54
C ASP A 293 -16.24 3.20 12.48
N ALA A 294 -17.51 2.84 12.73
CA ALA A 294 -18.34 2.05 11.84
C ALA A 294 -18.47 2.65 10.42
N LYS A 295 -18.36 3.97 10.29
CA LYS A 295 -18.41 4.68 9.00
C LYS A 295 -17.19 4.39 8.12
N TRP A 296 -16.04 4.16 8.72
CA TRP A 296 -14.76 3.99 8.03
C TRP A 296 -14.17 2.59 8.18
N CYS A 297 -14.96 1.65 8.70
CA CYS A 297 -14.49 0.29 8.97
C CYS A 297 -14.26 -0.57 7.73
N TYR A 298 -14.68 -0.12 6.53
CA TYR A 298 -14.49 -0.88 5.30
C TYR A 298 -13.44 -0.25 4.40
N LEU A 299 -12.46 -1.06 3.98
CA LEU A 299 -11.38 -0.67 3.09
C LEU A 299 -11.90 -0.03 1.79
N SER A 300 -12.89 -0.64 1.15
CA SER A 300 -13.49 -0.13 -0.09
C SER A 300 -14.14 1.25 0.10
N ILE A 301 -14.80 1.51 1.23
CA ILE A 301 -15.38 2.83 1.55
C ILE A 301 -14.28 3.86 1.74
N ARG A 302 -13.23 3.54 2.52
CA ARG A 302 -12.12 4.47 2.75
C ARG A 302 -11.43 4.84 1.43
N ARG A 303 -11.13 3.86 0.60
CA ARG A 303 -10.49 4.07 -0.70
C ARG A 303 -11.38 4.89 -1.65
N THR A 304 -12.67 4.59 -1.69
CA THR A 304 -13.63 5.36 -2.50
C THR A 304 -13.68 6.82 -2.09
N ALA A 305 -13.73 7.11 -0.78
CA ALA A 305 -13.73 8.49 -0.30
C ALA A 305 -12.42 9.22 -0.64
N ASP A 306 -11.27 8.56 -0.52
CA ASP A 306 -9.98 9.14 -0.88
C ASP A 306 -9.90 9.47 -2.39
N MET A 307 -10.38 8.57 -3.24
CA MET A 307 -10.38 8.76 -4.70
C MET A 307 -11.32 9.89 -5.14
N ILE A 308 -12.50 10.00 -4.51
CA ILE A 308 -13.43 11.11 -4.77
C ILE A 308 -12.77 12.43 -4.35
N ASN A 309 -12.21 12.51 -3.15
CA ASN A 309 -11.57 13.71 -2.63
C ASN A 309 -10.43 14.17 -3.54
N ASP A 310 -9.56 13.26 -3.98
CA ASP A 310 -8.45 13.59 -4.87
C ASP A 310 -8.91 14.04 -6.26
N SER A 311 -9.90 13.35 -6.81
CA SER A 311 -10.47 13.70 -8.12
C SER A 311 -11.10 15.11 -8.08
N LEU A 312 -11.81 15.44 -7.00
CA LEU A 312 -12.38 16.77 -6.82
C LEU A 312 -11.28 17.84 -6.66
N LEU A 313 -10.25 17.60 -5.86
CA LEU A 313 -9.14 18.54 -5.71
C LEU A 313 -8.45 18.81 -7.05
N LYS A 314 -8.12 17.77 -7.82
CA LYS A 314 -7.50 17.91 -9.14
C LYS A 314 -8.42 18.65 -10.12
N ALA A 315 -9.72 18.37 -10.11
CA ALA A 315 -10.68 19.03 -10.97
C ALA A 315 -10.81 20.53 -10.68
N HIS A 316 -10.47 20.98 -9.47
CA HIS A 316 -10.57 22.38 -9.05
C HIS A 316 -9.23 23.14 -9.05
N LEU A 317 -8.11 22.53 -9.44
CA LEU A 317 -6.81 23.20 -9.49
C LEU A 317 -6.81 24.49 -10.32
N TRP A 318 -7.61 24.52 -11.38
CA TRP A 318 -7.74 25.69 -12.26
C TRP A 318 -8.31 26.94 -11.58
N VAL A 319 -9.05 26.76 -10.45
CA VAL A 319 -9.67 27.87 -9.72
C VAL A 319 -8.60 28.68 -8.98
N LEU A 320 -7.47 28.06 -8.64
CA LEU A 320 -6.42 28.70 -7.81
C LEU A 320 -5.78 29.92 -8.51
N ASP A 321 -5.77 29.97 -9.83
CA ASP A 321 -5.15 31.04 -10.62
C ASP A 321 -6.15 32.14 -11.06
N LEU A 322 -7.42 32.02 -10.72
CA LEU A 322 -8.47 32.99 -11.07
C LEU A 322 -8.49 34.15 -10.06
N LYS A 323 -7.53 35.08 -10.13
CA LYS A 323 -7.53 36.30 -9.31
C LYS A 323 -8.77 37.16 -9.42
N ALA A 324 -9.51 37.08 -10.52
CA ALA A 324 -10.68 37.91 -10.80
C ALA A 324 -11.93 37.51 -10.01
N PHE A 325 -12.00 36.32 -9.47
CA PHE A 325 -13.23 35.83 -8.82
C PHE A 325 -13.42 36.36 -7.40
N PHE A 326 -12.36 36.74 -6.70
CA PHE A 326 -12.41 37.18 -5.30
C PHE A 326 -12.33 38.69 -5.11
N ASN A 327 -12.02 39.46 -6.15
CA ASN A 327 -11.91 40.91 -6.04
C ASN A 327 -13.21 41.68 -6.42
N ASN A 328 -14.27 40.97 -6.81
CA ASN A 328 -15.54 41.58 -7.20
C ASN A 328 -16.74 41.08 -6.35
N LEU A 329 -16.48 40.53 -5.19
CA LEU A 329 -17.41 40.32 -4.10
C LEU A 329 -17.08 41.29 -2.98
#